data_f758605aac92cd4b79020e01712f83a3
#
_entry.id   f758605aac92cd4b79020e01712f83a3
#
_cell.length_a   1.000
_cell.length_b   1.000
_cell.length_c   1.000
_cell.angle_alpha   90.00
_cell.angle_beta   90.00
_cell.angle_gamma   90.00
#
_symmetry.space_group_name_H-M   'P 1'
#
loop_
_entity.id
_entity.type
_entity.pdbx_description
1 polymer ?
#
loop_
_entity_poly.entity_id
_entity_poly.type
_entity_poly.pdbx_seq_one_letter_code
_entity_poly.pdbx_strand_id
1 'polypeptide(L)'
;MRKFLAAFTCFTTLLATPLAAQQDDPLCEDLWFARNLIHDRAGYCFSTPLGQAQFDNSDCTTRNATLAPAQAAQVARIRQSESQYSCNLDTNRTWLTYPDELEPYRRMADVPVRDFGATGCIGYRGPVLKLRNGASHAAAAIGQIRPGASITFAHWPLNGWSYVSIYPQGYAPD
;
A
#
# COMPACT_ATOMS: atom_id res chain seq x y z
N MET A 1 -13.48 -74.31 -21.67
CA MET A 1 -12.86 -72.97 -21.89
C MET A 1 -13.49 -71.98 -20.91
N ARG A 2 -12.85 -71.64 -19.81
CA ARG A 2 -13.34 -70.67 -18.80
C ARG A 2 -12.69 -69.31 -19.10
N LYS A 3 -13.51 -68.33 -19.41
CA LYS A 3 -13.06 -66.93 -19.61
C LYS A 3 -13.10 -66.21 -18.29
N PHE A 4 -11.94 -65.75 -17.78
CA PHE A 4 -11.87 -64.85 -16.65
C PHE A 4 -11.93 -63.41 -17.16
N LEU A 5 -12.93 -62.64 -16.75
CA LEU A 5 -12.95 -61.21 -16.90
C LEU A 5 -12.25 -60.58 -15.68
N ALA A 6 -11.16 -59.89 -15.92
CA ALA A 6 -10.51 -59.08 -14.90
C ALA A 6 -11.13 -57.65 -14.96
N ALA A 7 -11.79 -57.25 -13.86
CA ALA A 7 -12.28 -55.87 -13.71
C ALA A 7 -11.13 -54.98 -13.22
N PHE A 8 -10.73 -54.00 -14.05
CA PHE A 8 -9.75 -52.99 -13.70
C PHE A 8 -10.46 -51.83 -13.00
N THR A 9 -10.35 -51.74 -11.69
CA THR A 9 -10.83 -50.58 -10.91
C THR A 9 -9.80 -49.44 -11.00
N CYS A 10 -10.15 -48.40 -11.76
CA CYS A 10 -9.33 -47.19 -11.88
C CYS A 10 -9.55 -46.32 -10.60
N PHE A 11 -8.55 -46.29 -9.76
CA PHE A 11 -8.54 -45.44 -8.55
C PHE A 11 -8.09 -44.03 -8.94
N THR A 12 -9.05 -43.11 -9.07
CA THR A 12 -8.76 -41.67 -9.29
C THR A 12 -8.33 -41.04 -7.96
N THR A 13 -7.04 -40.86 -7.77
CA THR A 13 -6.48 -40.05 -6.69
C THR A 13 -6.75 -38.56 -6.99
N LEU A 14 -7.67 -37.95 -6.25
CA LEU A 14 -7.82 -36.51 -6.19
C LEU A 14 -6.57 -35.92 -5.51
N LEU A 15 -5.65 -35.37 -6.30
CA LEU A 15 -4.58 -34.54 -5.81
C LEU A 15 -5.18 -33.23 -5.30
N ALA A 16 -5.37 -33.10 -3.98
CA ALA A 16 -5.65 -31.83 -3.34
C ALA A 16 -4.43 -30.92 -3.56
N THR A 17 -4.53 -29.94 -4.45
CA THR A 17 -3.57 -28.86 -4.56
C THR A 17 -3.54 -28.13 -3.22
N PRO A 18 -2.37 -27.94 -2.57
CA PRO A 18 -2.31 -27.09 -1.40
C PRO A 18 -2.78 -25.70 -1.81
N LEU A 19 -3.79 -25.14 -1.10
CA LEU A 19 -4.05 -23.71 -1.15
C LEU A 19 -2.72 -23.05 -0.71
N ALA A 20 -1.99 -22.47 -1.66
CA ALA A 20 -0.92 -21.58 -1.33
C ALA A 20 -1.54 -20.49 -0.45
N ALA A 21 -1.14 -20.39 0.81
CA ALA A 21 -1.45 -19.25 1.63
C ALA A 21 -0.99 -18.03 0.82
N GLN A 22 -1.92 -17.20 0.40
CA GLN A 22 -1.59 -15.94 -0.27
C GLN A 22 -0.77 -15.15 0.75
N GLN A 23 0.52 -15.08 0.48
CA GLN A 23 1.42 -14.21 1.22
C GLN A 23 0.94 -12.81 0.90
N ASP A 24 0.49 -12.09 1.93
CA ASP A 24 -0.02 -10.74 1.75
C ASP A 24 1.05 -9.89 1.05
N ASP A 25 0.73 -9.43 -0.15
CA ASP A 25 1.64 -8.62 -0.94
C ASP A 25 1.77 -7.25 -0.26
N PRO A 26 2.99 -6.82 0.13
CA PRO A 26 3.21 -5.51 0.73
C PRO A 26 2.64 -4.35 -0.09
N LEU A 27 2.62 -4.47 -1.42
CA LEU A 27 1.98 -3.49 -2.30
C LEU A 27 0.47 -3.43 -2.06
N CYS A 28 -0.18 -4.58 -1.89
CA CYS A 28 -1.62 -4.63 -1.64
C CYS A 28 -1.99 -4.06 -0.27
N GLU A 29 -1.15 -4.27 0.75
CA GLU A 29 -1.31 -3.65 2.06
C GLU A 29 -1.19 -2.12 1.99
N ASP A 30 -0.20 -1.63 1.25
CA ASP A 30 0.07 -0.22 1.06
C ASP A 30 -1.09 0.48 0.31
N LEU A 31 -1.55 -0.12 -0.80
CA LEU A 31 -2.71 0.38 -1.56
C LEU A 31 -3.97 0.40 -0.68
N TRP A 32 -4.24 -0.68 0.05
CA TRP A 32 -5.36 -0.78 0.97
C TRP A 32 -5.26 0.31 2.05
N PHE A 33 -4.09 0.49 2.67
CA PHE A 33 -3.87 1.49 3.71
C PHE A 33 -4.07 2.91 3.17
N ALA A 34 -3.45 3.25 2.04
CA ALA A 34 -3.59 4.57 1.43
C ALA A 34 -5.05 4.91 1.11
N ARG A 35 -5.79 3.97 0.53
CA ARG A 35 -7.22 4.12 0.24
C ARG A 35 -8.03 4.35 1.50
N ASN A 36 -7.80 3.56 2.54
CA ASN A 36 -8.55 3.67 3.78
C ASN A 36 -8.16 4.91 4.59
N LEU A 37 -6.92 5.38 4.54
CA LEU A 37 -6.51 6.65 5.14
C LEU A 37 -7.25 7.86 4.53
N ILE A 38 -7.57 7.81 3.22
CA ILE A 38 -8.41 8.85 2.59
C ILE A 38 -9.83 8.80 3.17
N HIS A 39 -10.40 7.61 3.37
CA HIS A 39 -11.73 7.45 3.97
C HIS A 39 -11.74 7.83 5.46
N ASP A 40 -10.72 7.45 6.21
CA ASP A 40 -10.51 7.82 7.60
C ASP A 40 -10.57 9.35 7.79
N ARG A 41 -9.79 10.09 7.01
CA ARG A 41 -9.78 11.57 7.00
C ARG A 41 -11.11 12.20 6.62
N ALA A 42 -11.99 11.46 5.96
CA ALA A 42 -13.36 11.87 5.65
C ALA A 42 -14.37 11.43 6.73
N GLY A 43 -13.90 10.94 7.88
CA GLY A 43 -14.70 10.54 9.02
C GLY A 43 -15.40 9.18 8.87
N TYR A 44 -14.84 8.26 8.08
CA TYR A 44 -15.43 6.94 7.88
C TYR A 44 -15.24 6.03 9.09
N CYS A 45 -16.33 5.38 9.55
CA CYS A 45 -16.31 4.41 10.64
C CYS A 45 -16.07 2.99 10.12
N PHE A 46 -14.90 2.43 10.41
CA PHE A 46 -14.51 1.10 9.99
C PHE A 46 -15.25 0.00 10.74
N SER A 47 -15.66 -1.04 10.03
CA SER A 47 -16.37 -2.20 10.59
C SER A 47 -15.55 -3.49 10.57
N THR A 48 -14.50 -3.55 9.76
CA THR A 48 -13.61 -4.73 9.71
C THR A 48 -12.58 -4.69 10.84
N PRO A 49 -12.14 -5.86 11.37
CA PRO A 49 -11.09 -5.93 12.37
C PRO A 49 -9.81 -5.17 11.97
N LEU A 50 -9.35 -5.35 10.72
CA LEU A 50 -8.16 -4.65 10.24
C LEU A 50 -8.37 -3.14 10.19
N GLY A 51 -9.53 -2.68 9.69
CA GLY A 51 -9.84 -1.25 9.64
C GLY A 51 -9.84 -0.62 11.02
N GLN A 52 -10.47 -1.27 12.00
CA GLN A 52 -10.53 -0.81 13.40
C GLN A 52 -9.17 -0.85 14.11
N ALA A 53 -8.29 -1.78 13.72
CA ALA A 53 -6.94 -1.87 14.29
C ALA A 53 -5.98 -0.82 13.70
N GLN A 54 -6.21 -0.42 12.45
CA GLN A 54 -5.33 0.53 11.76
C GLN A 54 -5.81 1.98 11.85
N PHE A 55 -7.08 2.25 12.08
CA PHE A 55 -7.66 3.60 12.10
C PHE A 55 -8.47 3.81 13.37
N ASP A 56 -8.37 5.01 13.93
CA ASP A 56 -9.11 5.36 15.14
C ASP A 56 -10.58 5.64 14.81
N ASN A 57 -11.47 4.79 15.34
CA ASN A 57 -12.91 4.99 15.20
C ASN A 57 -13.51 5.92 16.28
N SER A 58 -12.70 6.47 17.19
CA SER A 58 -13.23 7.34 18.25
C SER A 58 -13.71 8.69 17.71
N ASP A 59 -13.16 9.14 16.59
CA ASP A 59 -13.50 10.40 15.93
C ASP A 59 -14.32 10.22 14.64
N CYS A 60 -14.65 8.98 14.27
CA CYS A 60 -15.42 8.70 13.06
C CYS A 60 -16.87 9.22 13.18
N THR A 61 -17.45 9.65 12.05
CA THR A 61 -18.77 10.29 12.00
C THR A 61 -19.79 9.58 11.15
N THR A 62 -19.36 8.72 10.20
CA THR A 62 -20.27 8.13 9.22
C THR A 62 -19.74 6.81 8.66
N ARG A 63 -20.67 5.95 8.23
CA ARG A 63 -20.35 4.75 7.43
C ARG A 63 -20.48 4.98 5.91
N ASN A 64 -20.78 6.21 5.51
CA ASN A 64 -20.93 6.60 4.12
C ASN A 64 -20.24 7.97 3.90
N ALA A 65 -18.91 7.97 3.99
CA ALA A 65 -18.10 9.17 3.88
C ALA A 65 -18.17 9.75 2.45
N THR A 66 -18.46 11.04 2.36
CA THR A 66 -18.43 11.80 1.10
C THR A 66 -17.02 12.32 0.86
N LEU A 67 -16.41 11.87 -0.23
CA LEU A 67 -15.06 12.31 -0.61
C LEU A 67 -15.13 13.55 -1.51
N ALA A 68 -14.17 14.46 -1.34
CA ALA A 68 -13.97 15.53 -2.32
C ALA A 68 -13.61 14.95 -3.71
N PRO A 69 -13.89 15.63 -4.82
CA PRO A 69 -13.68 15.08 -6.17
C PRO A 69 -12.25 14.55 -6.41
N ALA A 70 -11.22 15.24 -5.94
CA ALA A 70 -9.84 14.79 -6.07
C ALA A 70 -9.56 13.51 -5.27
N GLN A 71 -10.09 13.40 -4.05
CA GLN A 71 -9.98 12.22 -3.20
C GLN A 71 -10.73 11.03 -3.82
N ALA A 72 -11.93 11.25 -4.34
CA ALA A 72 -12.71 10.23 -5.03
C ALA A 72 -11.97 9.69 -6.27
N ALA A 73 -11.36 10.56 -7.05
CA ALA A 73 -10.53 10.18 -8.19
C ALA A 73 -9.29 9.37 -7.77
N GLN A 74 -8.62 9.77 -6.68
CA GLN A 74 -7.49 9.03 -6.13
C GLN A 74 -7.91 7.64 -5.65
N VAL A 75 -9.01 7.53 -4.89
CA VAL A 75 -9.56 6.24 -4.44
C VAL A 75 -9.94 5.34 -5.62
N ALA A 76 -10.54 5.89 -6.67
CA ALA A 76 -10.88 5.13 -7.87
C ALA A 76 -9.63 4.57 -8.57
N ARG A 77 -8.56 5.36 -8.67
CA ARG A 77 -7.27 4.92 -9.22
C ARG A 77 -6.61 3.85 -8.35
N ILE A 78 -6.65 3.98 -7.01
CA ILE A 78 -6.12 2.95 -6.10
C ILE A 78 -6.87 1.63 -6.29
N ARG A 79 -8.21 1.66 -6.34
CA ARG A 79 -9.02 0.45 -6.59
C ARG A 79 -8.71 -0.20 -7.93
N GLN A 80 -8.41 0.58 -8.96
CA GLN A 80 -7.97 0.04 -10.24
C GLN A 80 -6.64 -0.70 -10.10
N SER A 81 -5.67 -0.17 -9.34
CA SER A 81 -4.41 -0.87 -9.06
C SER A 81 -4.63 -2.11 -8.20
N GLU A 82 -5.44 -2.04 -7.14
CA GLU A 82 -5.81 -3.21 -6.34
C GLU A 82 -6.38 -4.34 -7.23
N SER A 83 -7.24 -3.99 -8.18
CA SER A 83 -7.80 -4.96 -9.14
C SER A 83 -6.76 -5.49 -10.11
N GLN A 84 -5.88 -4.63 -10.64
CA GLN A 84 -4.81 -5.00 -11.57
C GLN A 84 -3.83 -5.99 -10.93
N TYR A 85 -3.50 -5.82 -9.66
CA TYR A 85 -2.60 -6.69 -8.91
C TYR A 85 -3.32 -7.84 -8.20
N SER A 86 -4.63 -8.01 -8.45
CA SER A 86 -5.45 -9.06 -7.82
C SER A 86 -5.36 -9.03 -6.29
N CYS A 87 -5.31 -7.85 -5.70
CA CYS A 87 -5.23 -7.67 -4.26
C CYS A 87 -6.42 -8.28 -3.53
N ASN A 88 -6.15 -9.19 -2.62
CA ASN A 88 -7.15 -9.86 -1.79
C ASN A 88 -6.66 -9.92 -0.33
N LEU A 89 -6.76 -8.79 0.36
CA LEU A 89 -6.28 -8.66 1.73
C LEU A 89 -7.28 -9.25 2.72
N ASP A 90 -6.82 -10.10 3.65
CA ASP A 90 -7.64 -10.57 4.75
C ASP A 90 -7.90 -9.43 5.76
N THR A 91 -9.10 -8.90 5.74
CA THR A 91 -9.52 -7.82 6.64
C THR A 91 -10.03 -8.30 8.00
N ASN A 92 -10.03 -9.63 8.28
CA ASN A 92 -10.34 -10.19 9.60
C ASN A 92 -9.13 -10.21 10.54
N ARG A 93 -7.92 -10.04 10.03
CA ARG A 93 -6.71 -9.83 10.85
C ARG A 93 -6.68 -8.41 11.42
N THR A 94 -5.76 -8.15 12.34
CA THR A 94 -5.60 -6.83 13.01
C THR A 94 -4.23 -6.18 12.76
N TRP A 95 -3.40 -6.78 11.93
CA TRP A 95 -2.02 -6.36 11.69
C TRP A 95 -1.72 -6.20 10.20
N LEU A 96 -0.72 -5.39 9.87
CA LEU A 96 -0.08 -5.24 8.57
C LEU A 96 1.36 -5.72 8.68
N THR A 97 1.94 -6.16 7.56
CA THR A 97 3.29 -6.75 7.54
C THR A 97 4.36 -5.71 7.87
N TYR A 98 4.21 -4.49 7.36
CA TYR A 98 5.18 -3.39 7.54
C TYR A 98 4.50 -2.10 8.03
N PRO A 99 3.93 -2.09 9.26
CA PRO A 99 3.17 -0.94 9.76
C PRO A 99 4.04 0.32 9.89
N ASP A 100 5.33 0.16 10.23
CA ASP A 100 6.27 1.28 10.39
C ASP A 100 6.53 2.04 9.08
N GLU A 101 6.45 1.36 7.94
CA GLU A 101 6.58 1.98 6.62
C GLU A 101 5.38 2.87 6.27
N LEU A 102 4.21 2.57 6.83
CA LEU A 102 2.94 3.26 6.58
C LEU A 102 2.70 4.43 7.55
N GLU A 103 3.34 4.41 8.72
CA GLU A 103 3.17 5.48 9.72
C GLU A 103 3.50 6.89 9.18
N PRO A 104 4.53 7.09 8.33
CA PRO A 104 4.79 8.40 7.74
C PRO A 104 3.62 8.94 6.91
N TYR A 105 2.77 8.08 6.29
CA TYR A 105 1.64 8.53 5.46
C TYR A 105 0.60 9.31 6.27
N ARG A 106 0.42 8.97 7.55
CA ARG A 106 -0.50 9.68 8.45
C ARG A 106 -0.12 11.14 8.65
N ARG A 107 1.18 11.47 8.55
CA ARG A 107 1.72 12.82 8.76
C ARG A 107 1.76 13.66 7.49
N MET A 108 1.54 13.04 6.33
CA MET A 108 1.51 13.75 5.06
C MET A 108 0.15 14.44 4.88
N ALA A 109 0.14 15.66 4.35
CA ALA A 109 -1.11 16.34 4.01
C ALA A 109 -1.84 15.65 2.85
N ASP A 110 -1.07 15.22 1.84
CA ASP A 110 -1.55 14.38 0.75
C ASP A 110 -1.16 12.94 1.02
N VAL A 111 -2.08 12.00 0.78
CA VAL A 111 -1.82 10.57 1.03
C VAL A 111 -0.92 10.03 -0.08
N PRO A 112 0.31 9.54 0.24
CA PRO A 112 1.14 8.86 -0.72
C PRO A 112 0.49 7.56 -1.19
N VAL A 113 0.72 7.17 -2.43
CA VAL A 113 0.25 5.89 -2.98
C VAL A 113 1.42 5.20 -3.65
N ARG A 114 1.75 4.01 -3.19
CA ARG A 114 2.84 3.22 -3.74
C ARG A 114 2.58 2.86 -5.21
N ASP A 115 3.63 2.89 -6.02
CA ASP A 115 3.64 2.41 -7.39
C ASP A 115 4.35 1.04 -7.46
N PHE A 116 4.08 0.30 -8.53
CA PHE A 116 4.79 -0.94 -8.81
C PHE A 116 6.16 -0.61 -9.41
N GLY A 117 7.14 -0.67 -8.60
CA GLY A 117 8.53 -0.37 -8.97
C GLY A 117 9.05 0.86 -8.27
N ALA A 118 10.31 0.80 -7.97
CA ALA A 118 11.03 1.88 -7.35
C ALA A 118 12.20 2.29 -8.26
N THR A 119 12.43 3.58 -8.32
CA THR A 119 13.65 4.17 -8.88
C THR A 119 14.31 5.04 -7.83
N GLY A 120 15.56 5.40 -8.01
CA GLY A 120 16.23 6.25 -7.03
C GLY A 120 17.61 6.67 -7.47
N CYS A 121 18.29 7.38 -6.60
CA CYS A 121 19.69 7.71 -6.76
C CYS A 121 20.45 7.53 -5.46
N ILE A 122 21.66 7.04 -5.58
CA ILE A 122 22.63 6.93 -4.49
C ILE A 122 23.59 8.11 -4.57
N GLY A 123 23.81 8.78 -3.45
CA GLY A 123 24.76 9.89 -3.39
C GLY A 123 24.29 11.11 -4.18
N TYR A 124 23.11 11.61 -3.88
CA TYR A 124 22.56 12.85 -4.46
C TYR A 124 23.60 13.97 -4.52
N ARG A 125 23.74 14.63 -5.68
CA ARG A 125 24.78 15.66 -5.91
C ARG A 125 24.22 17.06 -6.19
N GLY A 126 22.90 17.21 -6.12
CA GLY A 126 22.22 18.50 -6.37
C GLY A 126 22.27 19.44 -5.17
N PRO A 127 21.66 20.63 -5.27
CA PRO A 127 21.53 21.58 -4.18
C PRO A 127 20.67 21.00 -3.04
N VAL A 128 20.75 21.62 -1.85
CA VAL A 128 19.86 21.28 -0.75
C VAL A 128 18.41 21.53 -1.14
N LEU A 129 17.57 20.49 -1.07
CA LEU A 129 16.14 20.56 -1.38
C LEU A 129 15.32 20.48 -0.09
N LYS A 130 14.31 21.35 0.03
CA LYS A 130 13.35 21.28 1.14
C LYS A 130 12.36 20.16 0.90
N LEU A 131 12.13 19.35 1.93
CA LEU A 131 11.04 18.38 1.99
C LEU A 131 9.81 19.01 2.64
N ARG A 132 8.65 18.63 2.13
CA ARG A 132 7.36 19.11 2.62
C ARG A 132 6.43 17.93 2.90
N ASN A 133 5.48 18.14 3.78
CA ASN A 133 4.49 17.12 4.11
C ASN A 133 3.31 17.05 3.12
N GLY A 134 3.36 17.79 2.01
CA GLY A 134 2.33 17.80 0.98
C GLY A 134 2.82 18.37 -0.33
N ALA A 135 2.06 18.13 -1.40
CA ALA A 135 2.35 18.48 -2.79
C ALA A 135 2.08 19.97 -3.07
N SER A 136 2.62 20.87 -2.26
CA SER A 136 2.44 22.31 -2.36
C SER A 136 3.62 23.09 -1.79
N HIS A 137 3.94 24.23 -2.37
CA HIS A 137 4.92 25.20 -1.81
C HIS A 137 4.46 25.79 -0.46
N ALA A 138 3.16 25.79 -0.17
CA ALA A 138 2.60 26.23 1.10
C ALA A 138 2.60 25.14 2.18
N ALA A 139 2.83 23.87 1.81
CA ALA A 139 2.88 22.77 2.77
C ALA A 139 4.06 22.93 3.73
N ALA A 140 3.89 22.43 4.97
CA ALA A 140 4.89 22.55 6.01
C ALA A 140 6.22 21.87 5.63
N ALA A 141 7.32 22.52 5.94
CA ALA A 141 8.65 21.93 5.77
C ALA A 141 8.88 20.87 6.87
N ILE A 142 9.28 19.66 6.46
CA ILE A 142 9.51 18.52 7.37
C ILE A 142 10.95 18.02 7.35
N GLY A 143 11.80 18.60 6.50
CA GLY A 143 13.20 18.20 6.38
C GLY A 143 13.87 18.73 5.13
N GLN A 144 14.97 18.11 4.77
CA GLN A 144 15.72 18.46 3.57
C GLN A 144 16.54 17.29 3.03
N ILE A 145 16.73 17.25 1.71
CA ILE A 145 17.70 16.38 1.04
C ILE A 145 19.01 17.15 0.93
N ARG A 146 20.10 16.54 1.36
CA ARG A 146 21.46 17.09 1.25
C ARG A 146 22.28 16.28 0.25
N PRO A 147 23.36 16.88 -0.33
CA PRO A 147 24.33 16.12 -1.09
C PRO A 147 24.84 14.91 -0.31
N GLY A 148 24.96 13.77 -0.99
CA GLY A 148 25.38 12.49 -0.41
C GLY A 148 24.21 11.59 0.04
N ALA A 149 22.97 12.09 0.15
CA ALA A 149 21.81 11.28 0.50
C ALA A 149 21.48 10.26 -0.59
N SER A 150 21.00 9.10 -0.19
CA SER A 150 20.29 8.15 -1.08
C SER A 150 18.80 8.42 -1.02
N ILE A 151 18.14 8.46 -2.16
CA ILE A 151 16.71 8.74 -2.29
C ILE A 151 16.05 7.71 -3.20
N THR A 152 14.84 7.30 -2.83
CA THR A 152 14.00 6.43 -3.67
C THR A 152 12.67 7.09 -4.00
N PHE A 153 12.16 6.76 -5.18
CA PHE A 153 10.87 7.16 -5.71
C PHE A 153 10.08 5.88 -5.97
N ALA A 154 9.09 5.62 -5.15
CA ALA A 154 8.28 4.41 -5.20
C ALA A 154 6.78 4.72 -5.11
N HIS A 155 6.39 5.96 -5.43
CA HIS A 155 5.01 6.44 -5.27
C HIS A 155 4.57 7.25 -6.48
N TRP A 156 3.27 7.30 -6.71
CA TRP A 156 2.71 8.12 -7.78
C TRP A 156 3.04 9.60 -7.58
N PRO A 157 3.46 10.29 -8.62
CA PRO A 157 3.62 11.73 -8.55
C PRO A 157 2.26 12.41 -8.38
N LEU A 158 2.24 13.50 -7.62
CA LEU A 158 1.05 14.32 -7.40
C LEU A 158 1.36 15.78 -7.73
N ASN A 159 0.65 16.36 -8.70
CA ASN A 159 0.76 17.76 -9.08
C ASN A 159 2.21 18.23 -9.35
N GLY A 160 3.03 17.38 -9.98
CA GLY A 160 4.44 17.67 -10.24
C GLY A 160 5.38 17.49 -9.06
N TRP A 161 4.88 16.99 -7.93
CA TRP A 161 5.65 16.61 -6.76
C TRP A 161 5.87 15.11 -6.72
N SER A 162 7.00 14.69 -6.15
CA SER A 162 7.30 13.28 -5.87
C SER A 162 7.38 13.05 -4.37
N TYR A 163 6.74 11.98 -3.88
CA TYR A 163 7.04 11.46 -2.56
C TYR A 163 8.39 10.72 -2.62
N VAL A 164 9.24 10.96 -1.64
CA VAL A 164 10.58 10.37 -1.57
C VAL A 164 10.85 9.75 -0.22
N SER A 165 11.47 8.58 -0.21
CA SER A 165 12.11 8.02 0.97
C SER A 165 13.60 8.38 0.96
N ILE A 166 14.12 8.78 2.11
CA ILE A 166 15.51 9.23 2.25
C ILE A 166 16.24 8.29 3.18
N TYR A 167 17.38 7.85 2.75
CA TYR A 167 18.28 6.99 3.51
C TYR A 167 19.54 7.75 3.90
N PRO A 168 20.09 7.49 5.09
CA PRO A 168 21.35 8.07 5.52
C PRO A 168 22.47 7.83 4.49
N GLN A 169 23.48 8.68 4.53
CA GLN A 169 24.66 8.55 3.68
C GLN A 169 25.30 7.16 3.87
N GLY A 170 25.58 6.46 2.78
CA GLY A 170 26.18 5.12 2.78
C GLY A 170 25.17 3.97 2.86
N TYR A 171 23.88 4.23 2.97
CA TYR A 171 22.84 3.20 2.88
C TYR A 171 22.43 3.01 1.41
N ALA A 172 22.50 1.79 0.91
CA ALA A 172 21.88 1.36 -0.35
C ALA A 172 20.68 0.49 0.04
N PRO A 173 19.45 0.83 -0.37
CA PRO A 173 18.33 -0.08 -0.21
C PRO A 173 18.56 -1.30 -1.11
N ASP A 174 18.27 -2.50 -0.59
CA ASP A 174 18.33 -3.78 -1.30
C ASP A 174 17.30 -3.85 -2.44
#